data_5379c8b05ff3646f744163ee63d7c2b3
#
_entry.id   5379c8b05ff3646f744163ee63d7c2b3
#
_cell.length_a   1.000
_cell.length_b   1.000
_cell.length_c   1.000
_cell.angle_alpha   90.00
_cell.angle_beta   90.00
_cell.angle_gamma   90.00
#
_symmetry.space_group_name_H-M   'P 1'
#
loop_
_entity.id
_entity.type
_entity.pdbx_description
1 polymer ?
#
loop_
_entity_poly.entity_id
_entity_poly.type
_entity_poly.pdbx_seq_one_letter_code
_entity_poly.pdbx_strand_id
1 'polypeptide(L)'
;MKKAPIGVSLLALALTLSLAPQASAADAVTTISLSTWGSSPSETSALKDAVATFESRNPTIKVNLIVDNDHGAQMAARFASKTPNDVFYLDAGIAQDWAAQGVLLDLTPSITASKFSLAPFNPSYLKPFQNGGKLFGLPKDANPLVLEGNKALMGLAGINALPKTIGEFAAHAKKLMAKGITPMCVDADINRLGAYFVAFGGGIASGSNKSLLSSAGSKAGLEWAMNNYKTGVFKTPAQLSAGWAGEAFGKAKCAYTMEGAWLDPYLKDSFPGAYKQLIKGQLPSAKQAGSLAFTAAYAIGKDSPNPKQAWTFIEYMTGARGMTVWTSYGVAIPSRSDVSTPIGYEVNGTVAGLKTTLTTPAFKGWGDVVGAFNNEAKKQIQDKNFNVKKATAAIIAAANAAWPQG
;
A
#
# COMPACT_ATOMS: atom_id res chain seq x y z
N MET A 1 43.54 -87.27 -54.58
CA MET A 1 44.07 -85.91 -54.46
C MET A 1 43.18 -84.92 -55.14
N LYS A 2 42.36 -84.23 -54.40
CA LYS A 2 41.66 -83.00 -54.88
C LYS A 2 41.26 -82.19 -53.62
N LYS A 3 41.86 -81.04 -53.48
CA LYS A 3 41.65 -80.06 -52.42
C LYS A 3 40.29 -79.32 -52.63
N ALA A 4 39.47 -79.25 -51.60
CA ALA A 4 38.33 -78.44 -51.56
C ALA A 4 38.66 -77.05 -50.97
N PRO A 5 38.05 -75.92 -51.42
CA PRO A 5 38.29 -74.63 -50.85
C PRO A 5 37.34 -74.36 -49.67
N ILE A 6 37.87 -73.72 -48.65
CA ILE A 6 37.13 -73.23 -47.47
C ILE A 6 36.46 -71.91 -47.81
N GLY A 7 35.11 -71.88 -47.73
CA GLY A 7 34.32 -70.64 -47.86
C GLY A 7 34.21 -69.92 -46.52
N VAL A 8 34.69 -68.69 -46.50
CA VAL A 8 34.58 -67.81 -45.36
C VAL A 8 33.22 -67.00 -45.48
N SER A 9 32.31 -67.36 -44.63
CA SER A 9 31.01 -66.54 -44.52
C SER A 9 31.22 -65.35 -43.63
N LEU A 10 31.18 -64.13 -44.20
CA LEU A 10 31.13 -62.91 -43.47
C LEU A 10 29.69 -62.71 -42.93
N LEU A 11 29.54 -62.77 -41.59
CA LEU A 11 28.30 -62.40 -40.92
C LEU A 11 28.32 -60.88 -40.73
N ALA A 12 27.49 -60.16 -41.49
CA ALA A 12 27.25 -58.71 -41.32
C ALA A 12 26.35 -58.50 -40.11
N LEU A 13 26.92 -58.02 -39.01
CA LEU A 13 26.14 -57.58 -37.80
C LEU A 13 25.55 -56.19 -38.06
N ALA A 14 24.28 -56.11 -38.40
CA ALA A 14 23.57 -54.84 -38.51
C ALA A 14 23.30 -54.27 -37.08
N LEU A 15 24.06 -53.26 -36.66
CA LEU A 15 23.76 -52.46 -35.47
C LEU A 15 22.54 -51.58 -35.78
N THR A 16 21.36 -51.98 -35.34
CA THR A 16 20.21 -51.08 -35.26
C THR A 16 20.39 -50.15 -34.05
N LEU A 17 20.83 -48.89 -34.30
CA LEU A 17 20.73 -47.83 -33.31
C LEU A 17 19.23 -47.53 -33.08
N SER A 18 18.67 -48.04 -32.00
CA SER A 18 17.39 -47.58 -31.48
C SER A 18 17.56 -46.16 -30.94
N LEU A 19 17.10 -45.16 -31.71
CA LEU A 19 16.83 -43.84 -31.17
C LEU A 19 15.70 -43.96 -30.11
N ALA A 20 16.09 -44.12 -28.84
CA ALA A 20 15.17 -43.91 -27.73
C ALA A 20 14.72 -42.43 -27.80
N PRO A 21 13.41 -42.16 -27.76
CA PRO A 21 12.97 -40.77 -27.64
C PRO A 21 13.57 -40.19 -26.36
N GLN A 22 14.39 -39.12 -26.50
CA GLN A 22 14.80 -38.34 -25.34
C GLN A 22 13.53 -37.83 -24.70
N ALA A 23 13.16 -38.41 -23.57
CA ALA A 23 12.15 -37.82 -22.70
C ALA A 23 12.63 -36.38 -22.39
N SER A 24 11.92 -35.39 -22.91
CA SER A 24 12.14 -34.03 -22.52
C SER A 24 12.05 -34.00 -21.00
N ALA A 25 13.17 -33.70 -20.33
CA ALA A 25 13.14 -33.46 -18.90
C ALA A 25 12.10 -32.40 -18.66
N ALA A 26 10.98 -32.74 -18.03
CA ALA A 26 9.99 -31.77 -17.60
C ALA A 26 10.76 -30.73 -16.79
N ASP A 27 10.70 -29.47 -17.21
CA ASP A 27 11.39 -28.38 -16.52
C ASP A 27 11.03 -28.43 -15.04
N ALA A 28 12.05 -28.49 -14.17
CA ALA A 28 11.86 -28.61 -12.74
C ALA A 28 11.03 -27.45 -12.21
N VAL A 29 9.91 -27.75 -11.54
CA VAL A 29 9.03 -26.73 -10.96
C VAL A 29 9.74 -26.05 -9.79
N THR A 30 9.86 -24.72 -9.86
CA THR A 30 10.40 -23.88 -8.78
C THR A 30 9.24 -23.28 -7.98
N THR A 31 9.28 -23.43 -6.66
CA THR A 31 8.31 -22.75 -5.78
C THR A 31 8.96 -21.50 -5.19
N ILE A 32 8.36 -20.34 -5.45
CA ILE A 32 8.75 -19.07 -4.82
C ILE A 32 7.80 -18.75 -3.65
N SER A 33 8.31 -18.07 -2.63
CA SER A 33 7.51 -17.57 -1.50
C SER A 33 7.09 -16.14 -1.75
N LEU A 34 5.79 -15.85 -1.51
CA LEU A 34 5.22 -14.50 -1.53
C LEU A 34 4.68 -14.16 -0.14
N SER A 35 5.30 -13.19 0.54
CA SER A 35 4.84 -12.70 1.84
C SER A 35 4.09 -11.37 1.69
N THR A 36 2.94 -11.28 2.33
CA THR A 36 2.04 -10.12 2.25
C THR A 36 1.41 -9.84 3.61
N TRP A 37 0.88 -8.64 3.80
CA TRP A 37 -0.18 -8.42 4.78
C TRP A 37 -1.53 -8.72 4.16
N GLY A 38 -2.56 -8.99 4.97
CA GLY A 38 -3.95 -9.11 4.54
C GLY A 38 -4.80 -8.02 5.16
N SER A 39 -5.54 -7.27 4.35
CA SER A 39 -6.48 -6.25 4.84
C SER A 39 -7.90 -6.82 4.95
N SER A 40 -8.27 -7.77 4.09
CA SER A 40 -9.59 -8.40 4.05
C SER A 40 -9.57 -9.76 3.34
N PRO A 41 -10.59 -10.61 3.55
CA PRO A 41 -10.79 -11.83 2.77
C PRO A 41 -10.86 -11.58 1.26
N SER A 42 -11.54 -10.51 0.82
CA SER A 42 -11.62 -10.12 -0.60
C SER A 42 -10.25 -9.78 -1.18
N GLU A 43 -9.39 -9.07 -0.44
CA GLU A 43 -8.01 -8.80 -0.87
C GLU A 43 -7.20 -10.08 -1.04
N THR A 44 -7.31 -10.99 -0.07
CA THR A 44 -6.64 -12.29 -0.14
C THR A 44 -7.13 -13.13 -1.33
N SER A 45 -8.43 -13.09 -1.63
CA SER A 45 -9.02 -13.77 -2.79
C SER A 45 -8.52 -13.19 -4.10
N ALA A 46 -8.52 -11.86 -4.24
CA ALA A 46 -7.98 -11.17 -5.42
C ALA A 46 -6.52 -11.55 -5.69
N LEU A 47 -5.71 -11.64 -4.62
CA LEU A 47 -4.32 -12.04 -4.74
C LEU A 47 -4.17 -13.51 -5.15
N LYS A 48 -4.97 -14.42 -4.59
CA LYS A 48 -4.99 -15.84 -4.98
C LYS A 48 -5.37 -16.02 -6.46
N ASP A 49 -6.35 -15.27 -6.96
CA ASP A 49 -6.75 -15.33 -8.37
C ASP A 49 -5.67 -14.78 -9.30
N ALA A 50 -4.98 -13.70 -8.89
CA ALA A 50 -3.84 -13.18 -9.64
C ALA A 50 -2.67 -14.19 -9.67
N VAL A 51 -2.38 -14.85 -8.55
CA VAL A 51 -1.39 -15.94 -8.45
C VAL A 51 -1.77 -17.12 -9.32
N ALA A 52 -3.01 -17.60 -9.25
CA ALA A 52 -3.48 -18.72 -10.07
C ALA A 52 -3.38 -18.40 -11.57
N THR A 53 -3.71 -17.16 -11.95
CA THR A 53 -3.58 -16.70 -13.33
C THR A 53 -2.12 -16.63 -13.77
N PHE A 54 -1.21 -16.22 -12.89
CA PHE A 54 0.23 -16.26 -13.12
C PHE A 54 0.74 -17.69 -13.33
N GLU A 55 0.40 -18.60 -12.41
CA GLU A 55 0.84 -20.01 -12.47
C GLU A 55 0.34 -20.73 -13.72
N SER A 56 -0.87 -20.43 -14.19
CA SER A 56 -1.41 -21.01 -15.43
C SER A 56 -0.59 -20.62 -16.67
N ARG A 57 0.12 -19.51 -16.61
CA ARG A 57 0.97 -18.98 -17.70
C ARG A 57 2.44 -19.32 -17.53
N ASN A 58 2.83 -19.70 -16.33
CA ASN A 58 4.19 -20.04 -15.95
C ASN A 58 4.19 -21.39 -15.21
N PRO A 59 3.90 -22.52 -15.90
CA PRO A 59 3.64 -23.80 -15.26
C PRO A 59 4.84 -24.35 -14.48
N THR A 60 6.05 -23.85 -14.74
CA THR A 60 7.28 -24.20 -14.02
C THR A 60 7.51 -23.36 -12.76
N ILE A 61 6.63 -22.39 -12.45
CA ILE A 61 6.75 -21.57 -11.25
C ILE A 61 5.48 -21.72 -10.41
N LYS A 62 5.64 -22.09 -9.14
CA LYS A 62 4.58 -22.12 -8.13
C LYS A 62 4.80 -21.01 -7.10
N VAL A 63 3.70 -20.49 -6.52
CA VAL A 63 3.75 -19.41 -5.54
C VAL A 63 3.15 -19.87 -4.22
N ASN A 64 4.00 -19.95 -3.19
CA ASN A 64 3.56 -20.16 -1.81
C ASN A 64 3.19 -18.81 -1.19
N LEU A 65 1.88 -18.53 -1.10
CA LEU A 65 1.37 -17.29 -0.50
C LEU A 65 1.35 -17.38 1.02
N ILE A 66 2.01 -16.45 1.68
CA ILE A 66 2.10 -16.29 3.13
C ILE A 66 1.47 -14.95 3.49
N VAL A 67 0.39 -14.98 4.28
CA VAL A 67 -0.26 -13.76 4.79
C VAL A 67 0.16 -13.59 6.24
N ASP A 68 1.00 -12.60 6.51
CA ASP A 68 1.56 -12.34 7.83
C ASP A 68 0.64 -11.38 8.64
N ASN A 69 0.41 -11.69 9.91
CA ASN A 69 -0.36 -10.81 10.81
C ASN A 69 0.42 -9.53 11.17
N ASP A 70 1.75 -9.65 11.30
CA ASP A 70 2.68 -8.53 11.51
C ASP A 70 3.79 -8.64 10.47
N HIS A 71 3.47 -8.25 9.25
CA HIS A 71 4.35 -8.38 8.10
C HIS A 71 5.70 -7.68 8.31
N GLY A 72 5.70 -6.47 8.87
CA GLY A 72 6.92 -5.71 9.11
C GLY A 72 7.88 -6.42 10.06
N ALA A 73 7.40 -6.90 11.21
CA ALA A 73 8.21 -7.64 12.17
C ALA A 73 8.68 -8.99 11.60
N GLN A 74 7.81 -9.70 10.88
CA GLN A 74 8.17 -10.98 10.25
C GLN A 74 9.26 -10.79 9.19
N MET A 75 9.15 -9.77 8.34
CA MET A 75 10.18 -9.49 7.33
C MET A 75 11.52 -9.07 7.98
N ALA A 76 11.48 -8.24 9.03
CA ALA A 76 12.69 -7.87 9.76
C ALA A 76 13.42 -9.10 10.35
N ALA A 77 12.68 -10.05 10.93
CA ALA A 77 13.24 -11.31 11.45
C ALA A 77 13.84 -12.18 10.33
N ARG A 78 13.15 -12.29 9.18
CA ARG A 78 13.64 -13.02 8.00
C ARG A 78 14.90 -12.40 7.40
N PHE A 79 15.01 -11.06 7.37
CA PHE A 79 16.24 -10.39 6.94
C PHE A 79 17.40 -10.64 7.91
N ALA A 80 17.14 -10.58 9.21
CA ALA A 80 18.16 -10.84 10.23
C ALA A 80 18.71 -12.29 10.15
N SER A 81 17.85 -13.26 9.82
CA SER A 81 18.23 -14.66 9.64
C SER A 81 18.78 -14.97 8.24
N LYS A 82 18.83 -14.00 7.32
CA LYS A 82 19.20 -14.16 5.89
C LYS A 82 18.36 -15.20 5.14
N THR A 83 17.10 -15.31 5.52
CA THR A 83 16.11 -16.18 4.88
C THR A 83 14.88 -15.39 4.44
N PRO A 84 15.05 -14.31 3.63
CA PRO A 84 13.92 -13.53 3.17
C PRO A 84 13.01 -14.37 2.28
N ASN A 85 11.74 -13.96 2.20
CA ASN A 85 10.88 -14.46 1.14
C ASN A 85 11.40 -14.00 -0.22
N ASP A 86 11.12 -14.80 -1.26
CA ASP A 86 11.53 -14.47 -2.63
C ASP A 86 10.90 -13.17 -3.06
N VAL A 87 9.58 -13.04 -2.86
CA VAL A 87 8.81 -11.80 -3.11
C VAL A 87 8.06 -11.41 -1.85
N PHE A 88 7.92 -10.12 -1.61
CA PHE A 88 7.13 -9.61 -0.50
C PHE A 88 6.59 -8.21 -0.79
N TYR A 89 5.55 -7.82 -0.04
CA TYR A 89 5.05 -6.45 -0.03
C TYR A 89 6.04 -5.53 0.67
N LEU A 90 6.38 -4.43 0.00
CA LEU A 90 7.24 -3.37 0.52
C LEU A 90 6.42 -2.09 0.67
N ASP A 91 6.19 -1.68 1.91
CA ASP A 91 5.54 -0.40 2.18
C ASP A 91 6.47 0.77 1.83
N ALA A 92 5.91 1.83 1.24
CA ALA A 92 6.65 3.02 0.84
C ALA A 92 7.37 3.70 2.04
N GLY A 93 6.77 3.62 3.23
CA GLY A 93 7.31 4.25 4.44
C GLY A 93 8.60 3.61 4.97
N ILE A 94 8.83 2.31 4.71
CA ILE A 94 10.02 1.57 5.17
C ILE A 94 11.03 1.30 4.05
N ALA A 95 10.65 1.52 2.79
CA ALA A 95 11.43 1.12 1.63
C ALA A 95 12.85 1.68 1.64
N GLN A 96 13.01 2.95 2.03
CA GLN A 96 14.33 3.61 2.06
C GLN A 96 15.23 3.05 3.16
N ASP A 97 14.68 2.66 4.31
CA ASP A 97 15.43 2.07 5.41
C ASP A 97 15.93 0.67 5.03
N TRP A 98 15.09 -0.16 4.42
CA TRP A 98 15.48 -1.48 3.96
C TRP A 98 16.46 -1.44 2.77
N ALA A 99 16.29 -0.47 1.85
CA ALA A 99 17.26 -0.24 0.78
C ALA A 99 18.64 0.16 1.35
N ALA A 100 18.67 1.06 2.35
CA ALA A 100 19.91 1.49 3.00
C ALA A 100 20.57 0.38 3.83
N GLN A 101 19.79 -0.55 4.40
CA GLN A 101 20.29 -1.75 5.08
C GLN A 101 20.84 -2.81 4.10
N GLY A 102 20.58 -2.64 2.79
CA GLY A 102 21.07 -3.55 1.76
C GLY A 102 20.39 -4.94 1.76
N VAL A 103 19.16 -5.03 2.31
CA VAL A 103 18.39 -6.30 2.36
C VAL A 103 17.49 -6.51 1.15
N LEU A 104 17.37 -5.50 0.26
CA LEU A 104 16.58 -5.54 -0.96
C LEU A 104 17.45 -5.83 -2.18
N LEU A 105 16.91 -6.60 -3.14
CA LEU A 105 17.54 -6.81 -4.44
C LEU A 105 17.28 -5.60 -5.36
N ASP A 106 18.33 -5.10 -6.02
CA ASP A 106 18.20 -4.09 -7.07
C ASP A 106 17.51 -4.70 -8.30
N LEU A 107 16.33 -4.21 -8.65
CA LEU A 107 15.53 -4.67 -9.79
C LEU A 107 15.95 -4.04 -11.12
N THR A 108 16.79 -2.99 -11.11
CA THR A 108 17.20 -2.25 -12.31
C THR A 108 17.81 -3.15 -13.40
N PRO A 109 18.70 -4.12 -13.08
CA PRO A 109 19.24 -5.04 -14.09
C PRO A 109 18.16 -5.91 -14.72
N SER A 110 17.20 -6.41 -13.93
CA SER A 110 16.10 -7.26 -14.41
C SER A 110 15.14 -6.48 -15.30
N ILE A 111 14.79 -5.25 -14.91
CA ILE A 111 13.97 -4.32 -15.70
C ILE A 111 14.60 -4.05 -17.06
N THR A 112 15.92 -3.80 -17.08
CA THR A 112 16.66 -3.54 -18.32
C THR A 112 16.70 -4.78 -19.21
N ALA A 113 17.00 -5.95 -18.64
CA ALA A 113 17.12 -7.20 -19.38
C ALA A 113 15.78 -7.64 -20.01
N SER A 114 14.67 -7.50 -19.31
CA SER A 114 13.33 -7.82 -19.82
C SER A 114 12.70 -6.70 -20.65
N LYS A 115 13.35 -5.53 -20.71
CA LYS A 115 12.79 -4.31 -21.37
C LYS A 115 11.43 -3.90 -20.77
N PHE A 116 11.23 -4.14 -19.49
CA PHE A 116 9.99 -3.77 -18.82
C PHE A 116 9.81 -2.25 -18.78
N SER A 117 8.68 -1.77 -19.29
CA SER A 117 8.42 -0.32 -19.37
C SER A 117 7.95 0.26 -18.06
N LEU A 118 8.66 1.26 -17.54
CA LEU A 118 8.25 2.07 -16.39
C LEU A 118 7.38 3.26 -16.78
N ALA A 119 7.25 3.58 -18.07
CA ALA A 119 6.52 4.76 -18.56
C ALA A 119 5.04 4.84 -18.12
N PRO A 120 4.30 3.72 -17.97
CA PRO A 120 2.93 3.79 -17.47
C PRO A 120 2.80 4.13 -15.98
N PHE A 121 3.88 3.99 -15.19
CA PHE A 121 3.82 4.30 -13.75
C PHE A 121 3.95 5.79 -13.50
N ASN A 122 3.13 6.31 -12.58
CA ASN A 122 3.34 7.68 -12.11
C ASN A 122 4.68 7.75 -11.35
N PRO A 123 5.60 8.67 -11.74
CA PRO A 123 6.91 8.81 -11.09
C PRO A 123 6.83 8.99 -9.56
N SER A 124 5.78 9.62 -9.05
CA SER A 124 5.58 9.82 -7.61
C SER A 124 5.42 8.50 -6.85
N TYR A 125 4.89 7.45 -7.48
CA TYR A 125 4.74 6.13 -6.86
C TYR A 125 6.00 5.26 -7.01
N LEU A 126 6.86 5.55 -7.99
CA LEU A 126 8.17 4.90 -8.10
C LEU A 126 9.19 5.45 -7.10
N LYS A 127 9.12 6.77 -6.84
CA LYS A 127 10.09 7.48 -6.02
C LYS A 127 10.37 6.86 -4.64
N PRO A 128 9.38 6.38 -3.87
CA PRO A 128 9.61 5.74 -2.57
C PRO A 128 10.55 4.53 -2.63
N PHE A 129 10.55 3.82 -3.76
CA PHE A 129 11.30 2.58 -3.96
C PHE A 129 12.64 2.79 -4.68
N GLN A 130 13.02 4.03 -4.96
CA GLN A 130 14.29 4.41 -5.62
C GLN A 130 15.31 4.88 -4.59
N ASN A 131 16.53 4.35 -4.65
CA ASN A 131 17.65 4.81 -3.84
C ASN A 131 18.96 4.68 -4.65
N GLY A 132 19.76 5.76 -4.69
CA GLY A 132 21.06 5.75 -5.37
C GLY A 132 21.01 5.38 -6.85
N GLY A 133 19.93 5.76 -7.58
CA GLY A 133 19.74 5.41 -9.00
C GLY A 133 19.25 3.98 -9.25
N LYS A 134 18.99 3.21 -8.19
CA LYS A 134 18.48 1.84 -8.22
C LYS A 134 17.01 1.80 -7.89
N LEU A 135 16.29 0.80 -8.38
CA LEU A 135 14.88 0.55 -8.06
C LEU A 135 14.76 -0.78 -7.31
N PHE A 136 14.15 -0.74 -6.12
CA PHE A 136 14.06 -1.88 -5.20
C PHE A 136 12.65 -2.48 -5.10
N GLY A 137 11.66 -1.86 -5.72
CA GLY A 137 10.29 -2.37 -5.76
C GLY A 137 9.49 -1.75 -6.89
N LEU A 138 8.51 -2.50 -7.42
CA LEU A 138 7.55 -2.00 -8.40
C LEU A 138 6.18 -1.80 -7.75
N PRO A 139 5.60 -0.58 -7.85
CA PRO A 139 4.32 -0.26 -7.21
C PRO A 139 3.20 -1.17 -7.66
N LYS A 140 2.48 -1.79 -6.71
CA LYS A 140 1.33 -2.65 -6.99
C LYS A 140 0.00 -1.89 -6.99
N ASP A 141 -0.03 -0.70 -6.39
CA ASP A 141 -1.24 0.09 -6.22
C ASP A 141 -0.93 1.57 -5.95
N ALA A 142 -2.01 2.38 -5.94
CA ALA A 142 -1.99 3.80 -5.60
C ALA A 142 -3.32 4.15 -4.91
N ASN A 143 -3.28 4.47 -3.62
CA ASN A 143 -4.47 4.66 -2.82
C ASN A 143 -4.48 6.04 -2.14
N PRO A 144 -5.10 7.08 -2.76
CA PRO A 144 -5.31 8.36 -2.08
C PRO A 144 -6.33 8.19 -0.95
N LEU A 145 -6.16 8.97 0.12
CA LEU A 145 -7.16 9.12 1.15
C LEU A 145 -8.34 9.92 0.62
N VAL A 146 -9.53 9.46 0.95
CA VAL A 146 -10.80 10.14 0.62
C VAL A 146 -11.65 10.30 1.88
N LEU A 147 -12.68 11.14 1.81
CA LEU A 147 -13.68 11.21 2.86
C LEU A 147 -14.74 10.14 2.58
N GLU A 148 -14.94 9.26 3.52
CA GLU A 148 -16.04 8.31 3.54
C GLU A 148 -17.11 8.77 4.53
N GLY A 149 -18.38 8.67 4.11
CA GLY A 149 -19.52 9.04 4.92
C GLY A 149 -20.55 7.91 5.03
N ASN A 150 -21.13 7.77 6.22
CA ASN A 150 -22.24 6.86 6.47
C ASN A 150 -23.57 7.61 6.28
N LYS A 151 -24.28 7.35 5.16
CA LYS A 151 -25.55 8.03 4.81
C LYS A 151 -26.61 7.91 5.90
N ALA A 152 -26.70 6.78 6.59
CA ALA A 152 -27.68 6.61 7.64
C ALA A 152 -27.41 7.53 8.83
N LEU A 153 -26.17 7.58 9.33
CA LEU A 153 -25.79 8.47 10.44
C LEU A 153 -25.88 9.94 10.05
N MET A 154 -25.48 10.29 8.83
CA MET A 154 -25.64 11.65 8.28
C MET A 154 -27.12 12.04 8.22
N GLY A 155 -27.99 11.15 7.74
CA GLY A 155 -29.44 11.37 7.62
C GLY A 155 -30.11 11.65 8.97
N LEU A 156 -29.70 10.97 10.05
CA LEU A 156 -30.20 11.23 11.41
C LEU A 156 -29.94 12.69 11.88
N ALA A 157 -28.92 13.33 11.31
CA ALA A 157 -28.56 14.72 11.57
C ALA A 157 -29.07 15.70 10.48
N GLY A 158 -29.88 15.21 9.52
CA GLY A 158 -30.39 16.03 8.41
C GLY A 158 -29.30 16.47 7.44
N ILE A 159 -28.29 15.60 7.20
CA ILE A 159 -27.17 15.84 6.29
C ILE A 159 -27.31 14.91 5.08
N ASN A 160 -27.42 15.49 3.87
CA ASN A 160 -27.72 14.76 2.65
C ASN A 160 -26.52 14.64 1.67
N ALA A 161 -25.42 15.33 1.94
CA ALA A 161 -24.23 15.32 1.09
C ALA A 161 -22.95 15.36 1.94
N LEU A 162 -21.83 14.97 1.35
CA LEU A 162 -20.49 15.11 1.99
C LEU A 162 -20.10 16.60 2.05
N PRO A 163 -19.38 17.03 3.09
CA PRO A 163 -18.85 18.38 3.19
C PRO A 163 -17.68 18.55 2.20
N LYS A 164 -17.68 19.66 1.46
CA LYS A 164 -16.63 20.02 0.50
C LYS A 164 -15.54 20.89 1.11
N THR A 165 -15.85 21.58 2.19
CA THR A 165 -14.94 22.51 2.89
C THR A 165 -14.87 22.19 4.37
N ILE A 166 -13.81 22.64 5.05
CA ILE A 166 -13.70 22.50 6.52
C ILE A 166 -14.81 23.29 7.24
N GLY A 167 -15.34 24.36 6.63
CA GLY A 167 -16.47 25.10 7.17
C GLY A 167 -17.77 24.29 7.11
N GLU A 168 -18.07 23.64 5.99
CA GLU A 168 -19.20 22.71 5.86
C GLU A 168 -19.03 21.51 6.81
N PHE A 169 -17.80 20.95 6.92
CA PHE A 169 -17.51 19.89 7.86
C PHE A 169 -17.82 20.30 9.31
N ALA A 170 -17.42 21.51 9.72
CA ALA A 170 -17.71 22.03 11.06
C ALA A 170 -19.22 22.18 11.30
N ALA A 171 -19.98 22.63 10.29
CA ALA A 171 -21.44 22.69 10.37
C ALA A 171 -22.07 21.30 10.51
N HIS A 172 -21.59 20.31 9.76
CA HIS A 172 -22.00 18.91 9.89
C HIS A 172 -21.66 18.33 11.27
N ALA A 173 -20.44 18.58 11.76
CA ALA A 173 -20.00 18.11 13.06
C ALA A 173 -20.92 18.62 14.18
N LYS A 174 -21.32 19.90 14.16
CA LYS A 174 -22.27 20.48 15.11
C LYS A 174 -23.62 19.74 15.09
N LYS A 175 -24.16 19.45 13.89
CA LYS A 175 -25.45 18.73 13.75
C LYS A 175 -25.35 17.30 14.25
N LEU A 176 -24.25 16.58 13.94
CA LEU A 176 -24.02 15.21 14.37
C LEU A 176 -23.86 15.11 15.89
N MET A 177 -23.06 15.99 16.48
CA MET A 177 -22.85 16.02 17.94
C MET A 177 -24.15 16.33 18.69
N ALA A 178 -25.05 17.21 18.16
CA ALA A 178 -26.34 17.45 18.72
C ALA A 178 -27.26 16.21 18.74
N LYS A 179 -26.94 15.18 17.95
CA LYS A 179 -27.61 13.87 17.93
C LYS A 179 -26.83 12.79 18.70
N GLY A 180 -25.76 13.15 19.42
CA GLY A 180 -24.89 12.20 20.12
C GLY A 180 -24.02 11.34 19.18
N ILE A 181 -23.93 11.71 17.89
CA ILE A 181 -23.14 10.97 16.89
C ILE A 181 -21.73 11.56 16.84
N THR A 182 -20.71 10.72 16.96
CA THR A 182 -19.31 11.13 16.73
C THR A 182 -19.14 11.55 15.25
N PRO A 183 -18.71 12.77 14.95
CA PRO A 183 -18.60 13.20 13.57
C PRO A 183 -17.56 12.38 12.77
N MET A 184 -16.33 12.24 13.26
CA MET A 184 -15.29 11.58 12.50
C MET A 184 -14.42 10.68 13.37
N CYS A 185 -14.13 9.49 12.88
CA CYS A 185 -13.09 8.63 13.40
C CYS A 185 -11.87 8.68 12.48
N VAL A 186 -10.71 8.97 13.06
CA VAL A 186 -9.43 9.09 12.35
C VAL A 186 -8.28 8.82 13.30
N ASP A 187 -7.21 8.19 12.81
CA ASP A 187 -6.00 7.98 13.60
C ASP A 187 -5.22 9.29 13.78
N ALA A 188 -4.67 9.48 14.96
CA ALA A 188 -3.79 10.61 15.25
C ALA A 188 -2.36 10.32 14.74
N ASP A 189 -2.25 10.21 13.43
CA ASP A 189 -1.02 9.80 12.76
C ASP A 189 -0.70 10.73 11.60
N ILE A 190 0.61 10.96 11.36
CA ILE A 190 1.09 11.89 10.33
C ILE A 190 0.62 11.49 8.93
N ASN A 191 0.46 10.19 8.67
CA ASN A 191 0.01 9.68 7.37
C ASN A 191 -1.51 9.87 7.14
N ARG A 192 -2.25 10.35 8.14
CA ARG A 192 -3.64 10.82 8.03
C ARG A 192 -3.69 12.35 8.15
N LEU A 193 -3.16 12.88 9.25
CA LEU A 193 -3.23 14.31 9.55
C LEU A 193 -2.45 15.18 8.56
N GLY A 194 -1.43 14.62 7.91
CA GLY A 194 -0.66 15.29 6.85
C GLY A 194 -1.52 15.77 5.66
N ALA A 195 -2.66 15.13 5.39
CA ALA A 195 -3.61 15.60 4.40
C ALA A 195 -4.12 17.02 4.72
N TYR A 196 -4.34 17.31 6.00
CA TYR A 196 -4.74 18.65 6.44
C TYR A 196 -3.58 19.66 6.39
N PHE A 197 -2.31 19.22 6.55
CA PHE A 197 -1.18 20.12 6.35
C PHE A 197 -1.19 20.65 4.91
N VAL A 198 -1.39 19.77 3.94
CA VAL A 198 -1.53 20.12 2.52
C VAL A 198 -2.74 21.02 2.29
N ALA A 199 -3.90 20.67 2.85
CA ALA A 199 -5.12 21.45 2.69
C ALA A 199 -4.98 22.89 3.21
N PHE A 200 -4.18 23.12 4.24
CA PHE A 200 -3.87 24.46 4.78
C PHE A 200 -2.69 25.17 4.07
N GLY A 201 -2.15 24.60 3.00
CA GLY A 201 -1.07 25.19 2.21
C GLY A 201 0.33 24.95 2.79
N GLY A 202 0.49 23.92 3.60
CA GLY A 202 1.76 23.39 4.08
C GLY A 202 2.13 22.06 3.41
N GLY A 203 2.78 21.18 4.16
CA GLY A 203 3.20 19.85 3.72
C GLY A 203 3.96 19.13 4.80
N ILE A 204 4.46 17.93 4.48
CA ILE A 204 5.25 17.13 5.40
C ILE A 204 6.74 17.37 5.14
N ALA A 205 7.18 17.15 3.90
CA ALA A 205 8.56 17.32 3.47
C ALA A 205 8.63 18.07 2.13
N SER A 206 9.74 18.77 1.91
CA SER A 206 10.07 19.38 0.61
C SER A 206 10.59 18.32 -0.37
N GLY A 207 10.75 18.71 -1.65
CA GLY A 207 11.37 17.84 -2.66
C GLY A 207 12.79 17.38 -2.33
N SER A 208 13.50 18.14 -1.48
CA SER A 208 14.84 17.82 -0.95
C SER A 208 14.78 17.14 0.44
N ASN A 209 13.65 16.58 0.82
CA ASN A 209 13.41 15.88 2.09
C ASN A 209 13.60 16.75 3.36
N LYS A 210 13.58 18.08 3.26
CA LYS A 210 13.58 18.95 4.44
C LYS A 210 12.19 19.02 5.05
N SER A 211 12.11 19.03 6.39
CA SER A 211 10.84 19.14 7.11
C SER A 211 10.08 20.41 6.76
N LEU A 212 8.81 20.27 6.45
CA LEU A 212 7.86 21.37 6.29
C LEU A 212 6.89 21.48 7.48
N LEU A 213 7.05 20.64 8.52
CA LEU A 213 6.13 20.58 9.67
C LEU A 213 6.05 21.90 10.42
N SER A 214 7.12 22.69 10.43
CA SER A 214 7.17 24.01 11.06
C SER A 214 6.60 25.14 10.20
N SER A 215 6.18 24.88 8.95
CA SER A 215 5.55 25.88 8.09
C SER A 215 4.22 26.38 8.66
N ALA A 216 3.83 27.60 8.30
CA ALA A 216 2.55 28.16 8.76
C ALA A 216 1.35 27.30 8.37
N GLY A 217 1.34 26.72 7.15
CA GLY A 217 0.27 25.86 6.69
C GLY A 217 0.20 24.54 7.49
N SER A 218 1.34 23.89 7.71
CA SER A 218 1.40 22.63 8.46
C SER A 218 0.98 22.81 9.92
N LYS A 219 1.46 23.89 10.56
CA LYS A 219 1.01 24.27 11.92
C LYS A 219 -0.49 24.49 11.97
N ALA A 220 -1.06 25.27 11.05
CA ALA A 220 -2.48 25.54 11.00
C ALA A 220 -3.32 24.26 10.77
N GLY A 221 -2.88 23.37 9.88
CA GLY A 221 -3.52 22.07 9.65
C GLY A 221 -3.50 21.18 10.88
N LEU A 222 -2.35 21.09 11.57
CA LEU A 222 -2.24 20.30 12.80
C LEU A 222 -3.04 20.92 13.94
N GLU A 223 -3.00 22.23 14.14
CA GLU A 223 -3.82 22.93 15.14
C GLU A 223 -5.33 22.69 14.90
N TRP A 224 -5.76 22.74 13.64
CA TRP A 224 -7.14 22.42 13.28
C TRP A 224 -7.51 20.98 13.67
N ALA A 225 -6.66 20.00 13.34
CA ALA A 225 -6.90 18.60 13.68
C ALA A 225 -6.90 18.38 15.20
N MET A 226 -5.92 18.94 15.92
CA MET A 226 -5.84 18.82 17.38
C MET A 226 -7.03 19.49 18.08
N ASN A 227 -7.55 20.60 17.56
CA ASN A 227 -8.75 21.22 18.09
C ASN A 227 -9.97 20.32 17.90
N ASN A 228 -10.08 19.60 16.77
CA ASN A 228 -11.16 18.65 16.55
C ASN A 228 -11.08 17.43 17.50
N TYR A 229 -9.88 16.95 17.85
CA TYR A 229 -9.73 15.95 18.93
C TYR A 229 -10.14 16.50 20.28
N LYS A 230 -9.70 17.72 20.64
CA LYS A 230 -10.04 18.36 21.91
C LYS A 230 -11.54 18.55 22.10
N THR A 231 -12.25 18.91 21.05
CA THR A 231 -13.70 19.14 21.09
C THR A 231 -14.53 17.86 20.89
N GLY A 232 -13.90 16.71 20.68
CA GLY A 232 -14.58 15.43 20.46
C GLY A 232 -15.20 15.27 19.07
N VAL A 233 -14.93 16.19 18.14
CA VAL A 233 -15.30 16.08 16.72
C VAL A 233 -14.53 14.95 16.07
N PHE A 234 -13.21 14.85 16.34
CA PHE A 234 -12.41 13.69 16.01
C PHE A 234 -12.31 12.77 17.21
N LYS A 235 -12.39 11.45 16.96
CA LYS A 235 -12.03 10.42 17.93
C LYS A 235 -11.09 9.41 17.29
N THR A 236 -10.12 8.96 18.06
CA THR A 236 -9.25 7.86 17.63
C THR A 236 -10.02 6.55 17.66
N PRO A 237 -9.60 5.54 16.87
CA PRO A 237 -10.20 4.20 16.93
C PRO A 237 -10.22 3.61 18.34
N ALA A 238 -9.14 3.77 19.11
CA ALA A 238 -9.05 3.29 20.49
C ALA A 238 -10.14 3.90 21.39
N GLN A 239 -10.44 5.20 21.23
CA GLN A 239 -11.52 5.87 21.97
C GLN A 239 -12.92 5.35 21.60
N LEU A 240 -13.03 4.64 20.45
CA LEU A 240 -14.26 4.05 19.93
C LEU A 240 -14.28 2.51 20.07
N SER A 241 -13.33 1.92 20.78
CA SER A 241 -13.18 0.47 20.96
C SER A 241 -13.06 -0.26 19.63
N ALA A 242 -12.17 0.24 18.79
CA ALA A 242 -11.83 -0.32 17.47
C ALA A 242 -10.30 -0.35 17.28
N GLY A 243 -9.82 -1.30 16.49
CA GLY A 243 -8.40 -1.45 16.17
C GLY A 243 -7.89 -0.40 15.17
N TRP A 244 -8.77 0.10 14.28
CA TRP A 244 -8.47 1.12 13.29
C TRP A 244 -9.74 1.89 12.87
N ALA A 245 -9.57 3.00 12.14
CA ALA A 245 -10.69 3.90 11.85
C ALA A 245 -11.77 3.27 10.96
N GLY A 246 -11.39 2.43 10.00
CA GLY A 246 -12.34 1.69 9.16
C GLY A 246 -13.21 0.70 9.95
N GLU A 247 -12.67 0.07 11.00
CA GLU A 247 -13.46 -0.78 11.90
C GLU A 247 -14.45 0.06 12.73
N ALA A 248 -14.00 1.21 13.26
CA ALA A 248 -14.89 2.12 13.97
C ALA A 248 -16.04 2.61 13.09
N PHE A 249 -15.74 2.94 11.82
CA PHE A 249 -16.74 3.33 10.83
C PHE A 249 -17.69 2.18 10.49
N GLY A 250 -17.17 0.97 10.26
CA GLY A 250 -17.97 -0.24 10.00
C GLY A 250 -18.93 -0.58 11.15
N LYS A 251 -18.49 -0.37 12.40
CA LYS A 251 -19.31 -0.49 13.61
C LYS A 251 -20.29 0.69 13.81
N ALA A 252 -20.41 1.61 12.84
CA ALA A 252 -21.23 2.83 12.89
C ALA A 252 -20.94 3.69 14.14
N LYS A 253 -19.69 3.75 14.61
CA LYS A 253 -19.27 4.56 15.76
C LYS A 253 -19.02 6.03 15.40
N CYS A 254 -18.93 6.35 14.10
CA CYS A 254 -18.72 7.71 13.58
C CYS A 254 -19.41 7.86 12.23
N ALA A 255 -19.78 9.11 11.88
CA ALA A 255 -20.44 9.42 10.62
C ALA A 255 -19.47 9.51 9.44
N TYR A 256 -18.22 9.92 9.71
CA TYR A 256 -17.15 10.05 8.70
C TYR A 256 -15.90 9.31 9.12
N THR A 257 -15.13 8.88 8.11
CA THR A 257 -13.75 8.45 8.26
C THR A 257 -12.91 8.91 7.08
N MET A 258 -11.60 8.69 7.12
CA MET A 258 -10.64 9.05 6.09
C MET A 258 -9.73 7.87 5.82
N GLU A 259 -10.03 7.13 4.74
CA GLU A 259 -9.29 5.92 4.37
C GLU A 259 -9.09 5.85 2.85
N GLY A 260 -8.47 4.79 2.37
CA GLY A 260 -8.25 4.52 0.95
C GLY A 260 -9.16 3.41 0.43
N ALA A 261 -8.87 2.93 -0.79
CA ALA A 261 -9.68 1.92 -1.48
C ALA A 261 -9.89 0.62 -0.68
N TRP A 262 -8.96 0.27 0.23
CA TRP A 262 -9.04 -0.92 1.09
C TRP A 262 -10.27 -0.94 2.02
N LEU A 263 -10.91 0.21 2.28
CA LEU A 263 -12.09 0.26 3.14
C LEU A 263 -13.29 -0.44 2.50
N ASP A 264 -13.48 -0.34 1.19
CA ASP A 264 -14.62 -0.95 0.48
C ASP A 264 -14.71 -2.46 0.67
N PRO A 265 -13.67 -3.25 0.31
CA PRO A 265 -13.71 -4.69 0.50
C PRO A 265 -13.81 -5.08 1.99
N TYR A 266 -13.13 -4.34 2.86
CA TYR A 266 -13.23 -4.58 4.30
C TYR A 266 -14.66 -4.42 4.82
N LEU A 267 -15.35 -3.33 4.44
CA LEU A 267 -16.75 -3.12 4.84
C LEU A 267 -17.68 -4.13 4.19
N LYS A 268 -17.46 -4.46 2.91
CA LYS A 268 -18.26 -5.46 2.20
C LYS A 268 -18.19 -6.81 2.89
N ASP A 269 -17.01 -7.22 3.31
CA ASP A 269 -16.77 -8.51 3.95
C ASP A 269 -17.23 -8.54 5.41
N SER A 270 -16.92 -7.52 6.20
CA SER A 270 -17.09 -7.52 7.66
C SER A 270 -18.31 -6.73 8.13
N PHE A 271 -18.74 -5.71 7.39
CA PHE A 271 -19.83 -4.80 7.78
C PHE A 271 -20.73 -4.44 6.59
N PRO A 272 -21.44 -5.43 5.96
CA PRO A 272 -22.22 -5.19 4.75
C PRO A 272 -23.34 -4.16 4.93
N GLY A 273 -23.85 -3.98 6.16
CA GLY A 273 -24.81 -2.91 6.49
C GLY A 273 -24.21 -1.54 6.34
N ALA A 274 -22.99 -1.31 6.85
CA ALA A 274 -22.27 -0.03 6.71
C ALA A 274 -21.82 0.18 5.25
N TYR A 275 -21.41 -0.87 4.54
CA TYR A 275 -21.07 -0.78 3.12
C TYR A 275 -22.22 -0.24 2.26
N LYS A 276 -23.46 -0.68 2.50
CA LYS A 276 -24.67 -0.17 1.81
C LYS A 276 -24.92 1.33 2.08
N GLN A 277 -24.40 1.87 3.17
CA GLN A 277 -24.52 3.27 3.54
C GLN A 277 -23.31 4.12 3.14
N LEU A 278 -22.27 3.52 2.57
CA LEU A 278 -21.03 4.19 2.21
C LEU A 278 -21.26 5.18 1.05
N ILE A 279 -20.82 6.40 1.25
CA ILE A 279 -20.57 7.40 0.18
C ILE A 279 -19.16 7.92 0.30
N LYS A 280 -18.56 8.29 -0.82
CA LYS A 280 -17.17 8.75 -0.88
C LYS A 280 -17.04 10.06 -1.61
N GLY A 281 -16.06 10.86 -1.25
CA GLY A 281 -15.72 12.12 -1.90
C GLY A 281 -14.34 12.61 -1.50
N GLN A 282 -13.98 13.78 -2.02
CA GLN A 282 -12.72 14.42 -1.63
C GLN A 282 -12.73 14.81 -0.15
N LEU A 283 -11.55 14.84 0.47
CA LEU A 283 -11.39 15.43 1.80
C LEU A 283 -11.78 16.92 1.77
N PRO A 284 -12.39 17.42 2.85
CA PRO A 284 -12.78 18.83 2.92
C PRO A 284 -11.60 19.77 2.71
N SER A 285 -11.73 20.69 1.77
CA SER A 285 -10.70 21.69 1.47
C SER A 285 -10.67 22.82 2.52
N ALA A 286 -9.47 23.33 2.79
CA ALA A 286 -9.26 24.56 3.54
C ALA A 286 -8.85 25.70 2.58
N LYS A 287 -7.57 26.01 2.46
CA LYS A 287 -7.04 26.93 1.44
C LYS A 287 -7.01 26.28 0.06
N GLN A 288 -6.85 24.97 0.03
CA GLN A 288 -6.80 24.14 -1.18
C GLN A 288 -7.28 22.73 -0.86
N ALA A 289 -7.50 21.92 -1.89
CA ALA A 289 -7.69 20.49 -1.72
C ALA A 289 -6.37 19.86 -1.24
N GLY A 290 -6.46 18.85 -0.39
CA GLY A 290 -5.29 18.12 0.10
C GLY A 290 -5.64 16.67 0.40
N SER A 291 -4.74 15.77 0.04
CA SER A 291 -4.78 14.37 0.39
C SER A 291 -3.37 13.79 0.43
N LEU A 292 -3.22 12.61 1.01
CA LEU A 292 -2.03 11.78 0.91
C LEU A 292 -2.36 10.51 0.14
N ALA A 293 -1.40 9.97 -0.61
CA ALA A 293 -1.53 8.67 -1.25
C ALA A 293 -0.58 7.66 -0.62
N PHE A 294 -1.11 6.47 -0.45
CA PHE A 294 -0.35 5.29 -0.06
C PHE A 294 -0.04 4.46 -1.30
N THR A 295 1.13 3.87 -1.31
CA THR A 295 1.54 2.89 -2.30
C THR A 295 2.39 1.83 -1.62
N ALA A 296 2.25 0.60 -2.08
CA ALA A 296 3.12 -0.50 -1.73
C ALA A 296 3.67 -1.12 -3.01
N ALA A 297 4.81 -1.79 -2.91
CA ALA A 297 5.45 -2.44 -4.03
C ALA A 297 5.59 -3.95 -3.80
N TYR A 298 5.82 -4.68 -4.88
CA TYR A 298 6.48 -5.97 -4.80
C TYR A 298 7.99 -5.77 -4.83
N ALA A 299 8.70 -6.42 -3.93
CA ALA A 299 10.16 -6.40 -3.83
C ALA A 299 10.72 -7.81 -3.71
N ILE A 300 12.02 -7.97 -3.96
CA ILE A 300 12.76 -9.22 -3.83
C ILE A 300 13.79 -9.08 -2.72
N GLY A 301 13.89 -10.07 -1.86
CA GLY A 301 14.97 -10.15 -0.86
C GLY A 301 16.33 -10.34 -1.53
N LYS A 302 17.35 -9.63 -1.07
CA LYS A 302 18.71 -9.73 -1.65
C LYS A 302 19.24 -11.15 -1.62
N ASP A 303 18.93 -11.91 -0.57
CA ASP A 303 19.39 -13.28 -0.38
C ASP A 303 18.35 -14.33 -0.86
N SER A 304 17.40 -13.94 -1.71
CA SER A 304 16.44 -14.88 -2.33
C SER A 304 17.20 -15.95 -3.14
N PRO A 305 16.89 -17.25 -2.96
CA PRO A 305 17.45 -18.30 -3.78
C PRO A 305 16.88 -18.34 -5.22
N ASN A 306 15.74 -17.67 -5.47
CA ASN A 306 15.00 -17.75 -6.73
C ASN A 306 14.78 -16.37 -7.40
N PRO A 307 15.80 -15.49 -7.52
CA PRO A 307 15.60 -14.10 -7.94
C PRO A 307 15.06 -13.97 -9.38
N LYS A 308 15.33 -14.92 -10.27
CA LYS A 308 14.82 -14.91 -11.65
C LYS A 308 13.33 -15.20 -11.69
N GLN A 309 12.86 -16.22 -10.97
CA GLN A 309 11.44 -16.59 -10.88
C GLN A 309 10.64 -15.53 -10.11
N ALA A 310 11.25 -14.96 -9.07
CA ALA A 310 10.68 -13.81 -8.34
C ALA A 310 10.49 -12.60 -9.25
N TRP A 311 11.47 -12.29 -10.12
CA TRP A 311 11.32 -11.24 -11.13
C TRP A 311 10.20 -11.54 -12.12
N THR A 312 10.12 -12.75 -12.67
CA THR A 312 9.03 -13.16 -13.58
C THR A 312 7.65 -12.94 -12.95
N PHE A 313 7.53 -13.23 -11.66
CA PHE A 313 6.30 -12.96 -10.90
C PHE A 313 6.01 -11.47 -10.76
N ILE A 314 7.00 -10.66 -10.35
CA ILE A 314 6.83 -9.20 -10.20
C ILE A 314 6.48 -8.55 -11.54
N GLU A 315 7.19 -8.92 -12.61
CA GLU A 315 6.93 -8.42 -13.97
C GLU A 315 5.48 -8.69 -14.40
N TYR A 316 4.96 -9.89 -14.11
CA TYR A 316 3.56 -10.21 -14.37
C TYR A 316 2.61 -9.39 -13.49
N MET A 317 2.79 -9.38 -12.17
CA MET A 317 1.88 -8.75 -11.21
C MET A 317 1.81 -7.24 -11.39
N THR A 318 2.91 -6.58 -11.78
CA THR A 318 2.99 -5.15 -12.02
C THR A 318 2.84 -4.78 -13.49
N GLY A 319 2.74 -5.77 -14.38
CA GLY A 319 2.32 -5.59 -15.76
C GLY A 319 0.83 -5.28 -15.87
N ALA A 320 0.37 -4.74 -17.01
CA ALA A 320 -1.02 -4.34 -17.19
C ALA A 320 -2.01 -5.47 -16.89
N ARG A 321 -1.71 -6.69 -17.30
CA ARG A 321 -2.61 -7.85 -17.09
C ARG A 321 -2.73 -8.26 -15.62
N GLY A 322 -1.63 -8.47 -14.92
CA GLY A 322 -1.63 -8.86 -13.51
C GLY A 322 -2.27 -7.79 -12.64
N MET A 323 -1.95 -6.53 -12.92
CA MET A 323 -2.56 -5.39 -12.22
C MET A 323 -4.07 -5.28 -12.49
N THR A 324 -4.54 -5.55 -13.72
CA THR A 324 -5.98 -5.60 -14.01
C THR A 324 -6.68 -6.67 -13.18
N VAL A 325 -6.13 -7.89 -13.07
CA VAL A 325 -6.72 -8.96 -12.24
C VAL A 325 -6.75 -8.50 -10.77
N TRP A 326 -5.62 -8.03 -10.25
CA TRP A 326 -5.50 -7.56 -8.87
C TRP A 326 -6.51 -6.46 -8.52
N THR A 327 -6.63 -5.43 -9.38
CA THR A 327 -7.48 -4.27 -9.08
C THR A 327 -8.96 -4.47 -9.43
N SER A 328 -9.31 -5.52 -10.21
CA SER A 328 -10.71 -5.79 -10.61
C SER A 328 -11.65 -6.04 -9.43
N TYR A 329 -11.14 -6.46 -8.29
CA TYR A 329 -11.88 -6.64 -7.05
C TYR A 329 -12.18 -5.33 -6.30
N GLY A 330 -11.68 -4.18 -6.80
CA GLY A 330 -11.84 -2.89 -6.14
C GLY A 330 -11.05 -2.78 -4.83
N VAL A 331 -10.06 -3.63 -4.60
CA VAL A 331 -9.21 -3.63 -3.39
C VAL A 331 -8.15 -2.53 -3.42
N ALA A 332 -7.84 -2.03 -4.61
CA ALA A 332 -6.84 -1.01 -4.83
C ALA A 332 -7.07 -0.27 -6.16
N ILE A 333 -6.45 0.89 -6.30
CA ILE A 333 -6.38 1.65 -7.55
C ILE A 333 -5.07 1.28 -8.27
N PRO A 334 -5.09 1.08 -9.61
CA PRO A 334 -3.87 0.79 -10.35
C PRO A 334 -2.80 1.88 -10.18
N SER A 335 -1.55 1.48 -10.00
CA SER A 335 -0.40 2.40 -10.05
C SER A 335 0.03 2.75 -11.49
N ARG A 336 -0.57 2.09 -12.49
CA ARG A 336 -0.31 2.26 -13.93
C ARG A 336 -1.43 3.04 -14.60
N SER A 337 -1.07 3.97 -15.49
CA SER A 337 -2.02 4.78 -16.26
C SER A 337 -2.69 4.04 -17.42
N ASP A 338 -2.14 2.89 -17.84
CA ASP A 338 -2.68 2.03 -18.91
C ASP A 338 -3.57 0.88 -18.40
N VAL A 339 -3.90 0.88 -17.10
CA VAL A 339 -4.87 -0.02 -16.48
C VAL A 339 -6.07 0.78 -16.01
N SER A 340 -7.27 0.36 -16.38
CA SER A 340 -8.50 1.04 -16.00
C SER A 340 -8.74 0.99 -14.50
N THR A 341 -9.10 2.13 -13.92
CA THR A 341 -9.55 2.21 -12.52
C THR A 341 -10.87 1.45 -12.36
N PRO A 342 -11.05 0.65 -11.29
CA PRO A 342 -12.32 -0.03 -11.06
C PRO A 342 -13.49 0.93 -10.95
N ILE A 343 -14.66 0.50 -11.45
CA ILE A 343 -15.90 1.28 -11.41
C ILE A 343 -16.23 1.71 -9.97
N GLY A 344 -16.56 2.97 -9.79
CA GLY A 344 -16.89 3.55 -8.49
C GLY A 344 -15.75 4.33 -7.84
N TYR A 345 -14.52 4.23 -8.35
CA TYR A 345 -13.39 5.06 -7.90
C TYR A 345 -13.19 6.31 -8.76
N GLU A 346 -13.59 6.28 -10.04
CA GLU A 346 -13.51 7.45 -10.93
C GLU A 346 -14.49 8.57 -10.52
N VAL A 347 -15.67 8.19 -10.01
CA VAL A 347 -16.81 9.09 -9.79
C VAL A 347 -16.70 9.87 -8.47
N ASN A 348 -15.92 9.39 -7.49
CA ASN A 348 -15.91 9.90 -6.13
C ASN A 348 -14.72 10.82 -5.81
N GLY A 349 -14.12 11.47 -6.81
CA GLY A 349 -12.99 12.35 -6.59
C GLY A 349 -11.68 11.65 -6.28
N THR A 350 -11.68 10.30 -6.19
CA THR A 350 -10.49 9.50 -5.85
C THR A 350 -9.42 9.65 -6.92
N VAL A 351 -9.79 9.60 -8.21
CA VAL A 351 -8.86 9.84 -9.32
C VAL A 351 -8.52 11.33 -9.46
N ALA A 352 -9.49 12.23 -9.24
CA ALA A 352 -9.23 13.67 -9.20
C ALA A 352 -8.32 14.04 -8.02
N GLY A 353 -8.46 13.36 -6.87
CA GLY A 353 -7.57 13.48 -5.71
C GLY A 353 -6.12 13.11 -6.02
N LEU A 354 -5.87 12.17 -6.93
CA LEU A 354 -4.51 11.80 -7.35
C LEU A 354 -3.71 12.96 -7.94
N LYS A 355 -4.36 13.97 -8.54
CA LYS A 355 -3.70 15.15 -9.10
C LYS A 355 -3.20 16.13 -8.04
N THR A 356 -3.80 16.13 -6.86
CA THR A 356 -3.47 17.02 -5.73
C THR A 356 -2.89 16.26 -4.53
N THR A 357 -2.58 14.99 -4.72
CA THR A 357 -2.14 14.09 -3.66
C THR A 357 -0.63 14.08 -3.58
N LEU A 358 -0.10 14.23 -2.38
CA LEU A 358 1.31 13.96 -2.10
C LEU A 358 1.47 12.51 -1.68
N THR A 359 2.47 11.83 -2.20
CA THR A 359 2.93 10.56 -1.62
C THR A 359 3.58 10.83 -0.26
N THR A 360 3.53 9.85 0.62
CA THR A 360 4.31 9.90 1.87
C THR A 360 5.78 10.16 1.56
N PRO A 361 6.50 10.93 2.39
CA PRO A 361 7.93 11.14 2.21
C PRO A 361 8.69 9.81 2.12
N ALA A 362 9.73 9.79 1.29
CA ALA A 362 10.55 8.61 1.06
C ALA A 362 12.02 8.98 1.28
N PHE A 363 12.51 8.78 2.50
CA PHE A 363 13.92 8.96 2.87
C PHE A 363 14.25 8.04 4.05
N LYS A 364 15.54 7.70 4.19
CA LYS A 364 16.02 6.90 5.33
C LYS A 364 15.68 7.59 6.65
N GLY A 365 15.10 6.87 7.60
CA GLY A 365 14.66 7.39 8.90
C GLY A 365 13.26 8.01 8.89
N TRP A 366 12.49 7.90 7.79
CA TRP A 366 11.10 8.34 7.79
C TRP A 366 10.24 7.61 8.82
N GLY A 367 10.50 6.33 9.06
CA GLY A 367 9.83 5.52 10.10
C GLY A 367 9.98 6.12 11.49
N ASP A 368 11.16 6.63 11.84
CA ASP A 368 11.43 7.28 13.13
C ASP A 368 10.63 8.58 13.28
N VAL A 369 10.53 9.38 12.21
CA VAL A 369 9.72 10.60 12.19
C VAL A 369 8.24 10.28 12.41
N VAL A 370 7.71 9.25 11.72
CA VAL A 370 6.34 8.75 11.90
C VAL A 370 6.12 8.31 13.34
N GLY A 371 7.02 7.49 13.88
CA GLY A 371 6.95 7.02 15.26
C GLY A 371 6.93 8.17 16.27
N ALA A 372 7.84 9.11 16.15
CA ALA A 372 7.95 10.26 17.05
C ALA A 372 6.68 11.15 16.99
N PHE A 373 6.21 11.47 15.78
CA PHE A 373 4.97 12.24 15.61
C PHE A 373 3.77 11.53 16.25
N ASN A 374 3.57 10.27 15.89
CA ASN A 374 2.39 9.51 16.31
C ASN A 374 2.35 9.28 17.81
N ASN A 375 3.49 8.96 18.43
CA ASN A 375 3.58 8.76 19.88
C ASN A 375 3.27 10.04 20.63
N GLU A 376 3.84 11.17 20.21
CA GLU A 376 3.56 12.45 20.88
C GLU A 376 2.11 12.90 20.65
N ALA A 377 1.56 12.73 19.42
CA ALA A 377 0.15 13.06 19.15
C ALA A 377 -0.81 12.25 20.02
N LYS A 378 -0.60 10.93 20.14
CA LYS A 378 -1.39 10.05 21.01
C LYS A 378 -1.28 10.47 22.48
N LYS A 379 -0.08 10.76 22.96
CA LYS A 379 0.16 11.24 24.32
C LYS A 379 -0.62 12.54 24.62
N GLN A 380 -0.56 13.51 23.71
CA GLN A 380 -1.28 14.79 23.87
C GLN A 380 -2.79 14.60 23.94
N ILE A 381 -3.36 13.73 23.08
CA ILE A 381 -4.80 13.47 23.03
C ILE A 381 -5.32 12.72 24.26
N GLN A 382 -4.48 12.00 25.02
CA GLN A 382 -4.86 11.34 26.27
C GLN A 382 -5.24 12.34 27.36
N ASP A 383 -4.62 13.52 27.39
CA ASP A 383 -4.99 14.61 28.30
C ASP A 383 -6.19 15.39 27.71
N LYS A 384 -7.38 15.17 28.26
CA LYS A 384 -8.62 15.84 27.78
C LYS A 384 -8.53 17.36 27.85
N ASN A 385 -7.62 17.91 28.66
CA ASN A 385 -7.48 19.36 28.89
C ASN A 385 -6.26 19.95 28.16
N PHE A 386 -5.62 19.21 27.24
CA PHE A 386 -4.43 19.69 26.55
C PHE A 386 -4.65 21.07 25.88
N ASN A 387 -3.59 21.86 25.86
CA ASN A 387 -3.58 23.11 25.10
C ASN A 387 -3.20 22.83 23.65
N VAL A 388 -4.08 23.17 22.71
CA VAL A 388 -3.89 22.88 21.28
C VAL A 388 -2.57 23.40 20.74
N LYS A 389 -2.20 24.66 21.02
CA LYS A 389 -0.95 25.27 20.52
C LYS A 389 0.29 24.60 21.11
N LYS A 390 0.28 24.30 22.43
CA LYS A 390 1.38 23.58 23.09
C LYS A 390 1.52 22.17 22.56
N ALA A 391 0.40 21.46 22.38
CA ALA A 391 0.39 20.11 21.83
C ALA A 391 0.92 20.10 20.38
N THR A 392 0.46 21.00 19.52
CA THR A 392 0.97 21.16 18.16
C THR A 392 2.48 21.41 18.15
N ALA A 393 2.97 22.31 19.01
CA ALA A 393 4.40 22.61 19.11
C ALA A 393 5.19 21.37 19.57
N ALA A 394 4.71 20.62 20.56
CA ALA A 394 5.36 19.41 21.08
C ALA A 394 5.42 18.31 20.00
N ILE A 395 4.32 18.06 19.27
CA ILE A 395 4.27 17.07 18.19
C ILE A 395 5.26 17.41 17.07
N ILE A 396 5.29 18.67 16.63
CA ILE A 396 6.22 19.14 15.61
C ILE A 396 7.66 19.03 16.09
N ALA A 397 7.94 19.39 17.34
CA ALA A 397 9.28 19.29 17.92
C ALA A 397 9.76 17.83 17.98
N ALA A 398 8.91 16.90 18.43
CA ALA A 398 9.23 15.48 18.48
C ALA A 398 9.55 14.92 17.07
N ALA A 399 8.70 15.21 16.08
CA ALA A 399 8.93 14.77 14.70
C ALA A 399 10.21 15.39 14.09
N ASN A 400 10.48 16.68 14.32
CA ASN A 400 11.68 17.34 13.81
C ASN A 400 12.96 16.86 14.50
N ALA A 401 12.90 16.47 15.78
CA ALA A 401 14.03 15.87 16.48
C ALA A 401 14.42 14.49 15.91
N ALA A 402 13.44 13.72 15.41
CA ALA A 402 13.65 12.46 14.71
C ALA A 402 13.99 12.64 13.22
N TRP A 403 13.92 13.87 12.69
CA TRP A 403 14.23 14.14 11.28
C TRP A 403 15.72 13.92 11.02
N PRO A 404 16.11 13.15 9.99
CA PRO A 404 17.53 12.95 9.68
C PRO A 404 18.25 14.29 9.48
N GLN A 405 19.37 14.45 10.19
CA GLN A 405 20.27 15.56 9.94
C GLN A 405 21.01 15.25 8.64
N GLY A 406 20.75 16.01 7.58
CA GLY A 406 21.29 15.83 6.22
C GLY A 406 22.79 16.01 6.13
#